data_dc512d4e92e4ffd4096c9ebffd0311dd
#
_entry.id   dc512d4e92e4ffd4096c9ebffd0311dd
#
_cell.length_a   1.000
_cell.length_b   1.000
_cell.length_c   1.000
_cell.angle_alpha   90.00
_cell.angle_beta   90.00
_cell.angle_gamma   90.00
#
_symmetry.space_group_name_H-M   'P 1'
#
loop_
_entity.id
_entity.type
_entity.pdbx_description
1 polymer ?
#
loop_
_entity_poly.entity_id
_entity_poly.type
_entity_poly.pdbx_seq_one_letter_code
_entity_poly.pdbx_strand_id
1 'polypeptide(L)'
;MGNANHFKNYAKQLVDDPQQLAYGTRRFVGEVDRLCGVMDAQLSAHPHLAGAEYTIADIVTWPWACLLGRLIDENLWSAFPHLKRWVDAVGARPAVEKGRQLHREWGERSLSEEEQKRRKEILFNQSNEKVRAAREAPARAEAGR
;
A
#
# COMPACT_ATOMS: atom_id res chain seq x y z
N MET A 1 5.01 1.65 5.37
CA MET A 1 3.62 1.27 5.06
C MET A 1 3.47 -0.22 4.73
N GLY A 2 4.23 -0.79 3.78
CA GLY A 2 4.12 -2.19 3.38
C GLY A 2 4.16 -3.20 4.53
N ASN A 3 5.16 -3.13 5.39
CA ASN A 3 5.26 -4.01 6.55
C ASN A 3 4.11 -3.84 7.55
N ALA A 4 3.65 -2.60 7.80
CA ALA A 4 2.50 -2.37 8.67
C ALA A 4 1.23 -3.02 8.13
N ASN A 5 0.97 -2.86 6.82
CA ASN A 5 -0.13 -3.52 6.14
C ASN A 5 0.00 -5.05 6.19
N HIS A 6 1.21 -5.59 5.98
CA HIS A 6 1.47 -7.02 6.06
C HIS A 6 1.10 -7.56 7.45
N PHE A 7 1.68 -7.02 8.51
CA PHE A 7 1.44 -7.52 9.88
C PHE A 7 0.00 -7.31 10.34
N LYS A 8 -0.63 -6.19 9.99
CA LYS A 8 -2.00 -5.88 10.42
C LYS A 8 -3.05 -6.72 9.67
N ASN A 9 -2.88 -6.94 8.38
CA ASN A 9 -3.93 -7.46 7.52
C ASN A 9 -3.67 -8.87 6.95
N TYR A 10 -2.41 -9.22 6.68
CA TYR A 10 -2.08 -10.48 5.99
C TYR A 10 -1.44 -11.53 6.88
N ALA A 11 -0.54 -11.13 7.78
CA ALA A 11 0.26 -12.06 8.57
C ALA A 11 -0.59 -12.97 9.48
N LYS A 12 -1.79 -12.56 9.83
CA LYS A 12 -2.77 -13.38 10.58
C LYS A 12 -3.12 -14.70 9.89
N GLN A 13 -2.92 -14.79 8.58
CA GLN A 13 -3.18 -16.02 7.80
C GLN A 13 -1.93 -16.90 7.68
N LEU A 14 -0.79 -16.46 8.21
CA LEU A 14 0.53 -17.10 8.01
C LEU A 14 1.21 -17.47 9.33
N VAL A 15 0.80 -16.85 10.42
CA VAL A 15 1.43 -16.99 11.73
C VAL A 15 0.37 -17.32 12.76
N ASP A 16 0.50 -18.49 13.37
CA ASP A 16 -0.45 -18.98 14.37
C ASP A 16 -0.22 -18.39 15.77
N ASP A 17 1.01 -17.90 16.04
CA ASP A 17 1.35 -17.30 17.31
C ASP A 17 0.94 -15.81 17.40
N PRO A 18 -0.07 -15.48 18.24
CA PRO A 18 -0.53 -14.10 18.38
C PRO A 18 0.54 -13.13 18.92
N GLN A 19 1.52 -13.62 19.68
CA GLN A 19 2.56 -12.75 20.27
C GLN A 19 3.54 -12.26 19.20
N GLN A 20 3.89 -13.11 18.23
CA GLN A 20 4.72 -12.72 17.10
C GLN A 20 4.03 -11.66 16.23
N LEU A 21 2.73 -11.82 16.01
CA LEU A 21 1.93 -10.83 15.29
C LEU A 21 1.82 -9.50 16.05
N ALA A 22 1.62 -9.54 17.35
CA ALA A 22 1.48 -8.36 18.19
C ALA A 22 2.73 -7.48 18.16
N TYR A 23 3.91 -8.08 18.25
CA TYR A 23 5.18 -7.34 18.18
C TYR A 23 5.35 -6.65 16.81
N GLY A 24 5.22 -7.40 15.72
CA GLY A 24 5.37 -6.87 14.36
C GLY A 24 4.35 -5.77 14.06
N THR A 25 3.08 -6.00 14.41
CA THR A 25 2.02 -5.01 14.24
C THR A 25 2.35 -3.71 14.99
N ARG A 26 2.66 -3.79 16.28
CA ARG A 26 3.00 -2.62 17.10
C ARG A 26 4.22 -1.87 16.55
N ARG A 27 5.28 -2.61 16.18
CA ARG A 27 6.51 -2.00 15.66
C ARG A 27 6.28 -1.24 14.36
N PHE A 28 5.58 -1.83 13.40
CA PHE A 28 5.41 -1.24 12.08
C PHE A 28 4.26 -0.25 11.99
N VAL A 29 3.17 -0.44 12.75
CA VAL A 29 2.11 0.57 12.86
C VAL A 29 2.64 1.81 13.58
N GLY A 30 3.40 1.63 14.66
CA GLY A 30 4.06 2.76 15.36
C GLY A 30 5.03 3.53 14.46
N GLU A 31 5.73 2.86 13.55
CA GLU A 31 6.58 3.54 12.57
C GLU A 31 5.78 4.32 11.52
N VAL A 32 4.61 3.80 11.10
CA VAL A 32 3.71 4.55 10.22
C VAL A 32 3.18 5.80 10.92
N ASP A 33 2.76 5.69 12.16
CA ASP A 33 2.30 6.83 12.97
C ASP A 33 3.39 7.91 13.08
N ARG A 34 4.61 7.50 13.42
CA ARG A 34 5.76 8.41 13.46
C ARG A 34 6.01 9.12 12.12
N LEU A 35 5.94 8.40 11.01
CA LEU A 35 6.14 8.97 9.67
C LEU A 35 4.99 9.90 9.28
N CYS A 36 3.76 9.60 9.68
CA CYS A 36 2.62 10.53 9.51
C CYS A 36 2.87 11.84 10.25
N GLY A 37 3.40 11.79 11.47
CA GLY A 37 3.79 12.99 12.23
C GLY A 37 4.87 13.81 11.52
N VAL A 38 5.88 13.16 10.95
CA VAL A 38 6.94 13.85 10.17
C VAL A 38 6.34 14.54 8.94
N MET A 39 5.48 13.84 8.20
CA MET A 39 4.81 14.42 7.02
C MET A 39 3.87 15.56 7.41
N ASP A 40 3.08 15.39 8.47
CA ASP A 40 2.15 16.42 8.94
C ASP A 40 2.87 17.70 9.36
N ALA A 41 3.98 17.57 10.11
CA ALA A 41 4.83 18.71 10.50
C ALA A 41 5.41 19.43 9.27
N GLN A 42 5.92 18.71 8.28
CA GLN A 42 6.42 19.31 7.05
C GLN A 42 5.30 20.04 6.28
N LEU A 43 4.14 19.42 6.18
CA LEU A 43 2.98 19.94 5.47
C LEU A 43 2.26 21.08 6.23
N SER A 44 2.54 21.28 7.52
CA SER A 44 2.06 22.46 8.26
C SER A 44 2.66 23.77 7.74
N ALA A 45 3.92 23.72 7.27
CA ALA A 45 4.65 24.86 6.76
C ALA A 45 4.70 24.94 5.22
N HIS A 46 4.43 23.83 4.53
CA HIS A 46 4.59 23.72 3.08
C HIS A 46 3.36 23.09 2.42
N PRO A 47 3.04 23.45 1.17
CA PRO A 47 1.96 22.83 0.43
C PRO A 47 2.27 21.39 -0.02
N HIS A 48 3.55 21.04 -0.19
CA HIS A 48 4.03 19.76 -0.69
C HIS A 48 5.15 19.18 0.17
N LEU A 49 5.44 17.88 0.04
CA LEU A 49 6.41 17.17 0.89
C LEU A 49 7.84 17.71 0.76
N ALA A 50 8.23 18.14 -0.44
CA ALA A 50 9.58 18.70 -0.68
C ALA A 50 9.63 20.24 -0.58
N GLY A 51 8.53 20.91 -0.19
CA GLY A 51 8.48 22.36 -0.05
C GLY A 51 7.35 23.02 -0.85
N ALA A 52 7.68 24.07 -1.62
CA ALA A 52 6.68 24.87 -2.34
C ALA A 52 6.10 24.17 -3.58
N GLU A 53 6.86 23.29 -4.20
CA GLU A 53 6.50 22.72 -5.50
C GLU A 53 6.09 21.25 -5.39
N TYR A 54 5.16 20.85 -6.29
CA TYR A 54 4.78 19.45 -6.47
C TYR A 54 5.91 18.68 -7.16
N THR A 55 6.42 17.64 -6.52
CA THR A 55 7.59 16.89 -6.97
C THR A 55 7.35 15.38 -6.99
N ILE A 56 8.39 14.64 -7.36
CA ILE A 56 8.39 13.19 -7.30
C ILE A 56 8.16 12.67 -5.86
N ALA A 57 8.51 13.44 -4.83
CA ALA A 57 8.24 13.07 -3.44
C ALA A 57 6.73 12.90 -3.20
N ASP A 58 5.92 13.80 -3.76
CA ASP A 58 4.46 13.71 -3.67
C ASP A 58 3.93 12.53 -4.51
N ILE A 59 4.47 12.36 -5.72
CA ILE A 59 4.03 11.31 -6.65
C ILE A 59 4.23 9.92 -6.07
N VAL A 60 5.38 9.63 -5.47
CA VAL A 60 5.71 8.28 -4.94
C VAL A 60 5.11 8.02 -3.56
N THR A 61 4.85 9.07 -2.77
CA THR A 61 4.31 8.93 -1.42
C THR A 61 2.78 8.83 -1.41
N TRP A 62 2.11 9.60 -2.25
CA TRP A 62 0.66 9.70 -2.24
C TRP A 62 -0.08 8.35 -2.41
N PRO A 63 0.31 7.42 -3.30
CA PRO A 63 -0.38 6.13 -3.46
C PRO A 63 -0.41 5.29 -2.18
N TRP A 64 0.56 5.49 -1.29
CA TRP A 64 0.58 4.85 0.02
C TRP A 64 -0.20 5.64 1.06
N ALA A 65 -0.04 6.96 1.06
CA ALA A 65 -0.69 7.84 2.02
C ALA A 65 -2.22 7.83 1.90
N CYS A 66 -2.76 7.80 0.69
CA CYS A 66 -4.21 7.75 0.48
C CYS A 66 -4.89 6.47 1.03
N LEU A 67 -4.10 5.44 1.33
CA LEU A 67 -4.58 4.18 1.89
C LEU A 67 -4.50 4.12 3.43
N LEU A 68 -3.89 5.10 4.09
CA LEU A 68 -3.63 5.07 5.53
C LEU A 68 -4.90 4.85 6.36
N GLY A 69 -5.96 5.60 6.10
CA GLY A 69 -7.23 5.45 6.81
C GLY A 69 -7.81 4.03 6.68
N ARG A 70 -7.77 3.45 5.49
CA ARG A 70 -8.30 2.11 5.23
C ARG A 70 -7.43 0.98 5.80
N LEU A 71 -6.10 1.09 5.66
CA LEU A 71 -5.18 -0.01 5.97
C LEU A 71 -4.66 0.02 7.40
N ILE A 72 -4.61 1.22 8.01
CA ILE A 72 -4.01 1.40 9.34
C ILE A 72 -5.06 1.79 10.36
N ASP A 73 -5.66 2.97 10.24
CA ASP A 73 -6.69 3.46 11.17
C ASP A 73 -7.54 4.54 10.48
N GLU A 74 -8.85 4.36 10.47
CA GLU A 74 -9.79 5.33 9.89
C GLU A 74 -9.82 6.68 10.64
N ASN A 75 -9.48 6.67 11.94
CA ASN A 75 -9.43 7.86 12.77
C ASN A 75 -8.10 8.63 12.69
N LEU A 76 -7.13 8.09 11.96
CA LEU A 76 -5.79 8.67 11.82
C LEU A 76 -5.83 10.14 11.37
N TRP A 77 -6.78 10.50 10.53
CA TRP A 77 -6.87 11.83 9.94
C TRP A 77 -7.13 12.96 10.95
N SER A 78 -7.76 12.65 12.07
CA SER A 78 -7.99 13.64 13.15
C SER A 78 -6.68 14.07 13.83
N ALA A 79 -5.69 13.18 13.87
CA ALA A 79 -4.37 13.46 14.45
C ALA A 79 -3.42 14.17 13.45
N PHE A 80 -3.67 14.04 12.13
CA PHE A 80 -2.77 14.55 11.08
C PHE A 80 -3.52 15.39 10.04
N PRO A 81 -4.03 16.58 10.42
CA PRO A 81 -4.88 17.41 9.55
C PRO A 81 -4.16 17.98 8.34
N HIS A 82 -2.86 18.31 8.44
CA HIS A 82 -2.09 18.83 7.31
C HIS A 82 -1.78 17.73 6.29
N LEU A 83 -1.50 16.52 6.77
CA LEU A 83 -1.35 15.34 5.93
C LEU A 83 -2.66 15.02 5.20
N LYS A 84 -3.81 15.09 5.91
CA LYS A 84 -5.13 14.89 5.30
C LYS A 84 -5.39 15.89 4.19
N ARG A 85 -5.18 17.19 4.45
CA ARG A 85 -5.30 18.26 3.45
C ARG A 85 -4.46 17.96 2.20
N TRP A 86 -3.21 17.55 2.38
CA TRP A 86 -2.32 17.22 1.26
C TRP A 86 -2.81 15.98 0.49
N VAL A 87 -3.24 14.92 1.18
CA VAL A 87 -3.81 13.73 0.53
C VAL A 87 -4.99 14.09 -0.34
N ASP A 88 -5.90 14.94 0.14
CA ASP A 88 -7.07 15.39 -0.62
C ASP A 88 -6.67 16.26 -1.81
N ALA A 89 -5.78 17.23 -1.60
CA ALA A 89 -5.33 18.14 -2.65
C ALA A 89 -4.61 17.41 -3.79
N VAL A 90 -3.72 16.47 -3.48
CA VAL A 90 -3.05 15.66 -4.49
C VAL A 90 -4.03 14.71 -5.17
N GLY A 91 -4.95 14.11 -4.40
CA GLY A 91 -5.99 13.21 -4.91
C GLY A 91 -6.95 13.88 -5.90
N ALA A 92 -7.20 15.17 -5.74
CA ALA A 92 -8.06 15.96 -6.64
C ALA A 92 -7.39 16.34 -7.97
N ARG A 93 -6.10 16.06 -8.14
CA ARG A 93 -5.40 16.37 -9.42
C ARG A 93 -5.93 15.48 -10.56
N PRO A 94 -6.26 16.05 -11.73
CA PRO A 94 -6.84 15.28 -12.85
C PRO A 94 -5.98 14.09 -13.29
N ALA A 95 -4.64 14.24 -13.27
CA ALA A 95 -3.72 13.16 -13.62
C ALA A 95 -3.74 12.01 -12.59
N VAL A 96 -3.92 12.34 -11.32
CA VAL A 96 -4.03 11.33 -10.23
C VAL A 96 -5.35 10.58 -10.36
N GLU A 97 -6.46 11.28 -10.60
CA GLU A 97 -7.76 10.64 -10.80
C GLU A 97 -7.76 9.73 -12.03
N LYS A 98 -7.16 10.17 -13.15
CA LYS A 98 -6.98 9.32 -14.34
C LYS A 98 -6.18 8.06 -14.03
N GLY A 99 -5.09 8.17 -13.25
CA GLY A 99 -4.29 7.00 -12.82
C GLY A 99 -5.08 6.04 -11.93
N ARG A 100 -5.95 6.57 -11.06
CA ARG A 100 -6.83 5.75 -10.21
C ARG A 100 -7.88 4.98 -11.00
N GLN A 101 -8.38 5.53 -12.10
CA GLN A 101 -9.33 4.85 -12.99
C GLN A 101 -8.71 3.60 -13.61
N LEU A 102 -7.47 3.68 -14.08
CA LEU A 102 -6.74 2.51 -14.59
C LEU A 102 -6.64 1.39 -13.55
N HIS A 103 -6.40 1.75 -12.30
CA HIS A 103 -6.34 0.76 -11.22
C HIS A 103 -7.70 0.10 -10.94
N ARG A 104 -8.81 0.84 -11.04
CA ARG A 104 -10.16 0.27 -10.88
C ARG A 104 -10.48 -0.73 -11.98
N GLU A 105 -10.24 -0.38 -13.23
CA GLU A 105 -10.46 -1.25 -14.39
C GLU A 105 -9.69 -2.57 -14.27
N TRP A 106 -8.46 -2.53 -13.72
CA TRP A 106 -7.65 -3.74 -13.48
C TRP A 106 -8.08 -4.51 -12.23
N GLY A 107 -8.58 -3.83 -11.20
CA GLY A 107 -9.02 -4.43 -9.94
C GLY A 107 -10.38 -5.11 -10.00
N GLU A 108 -11.25 -4.68 -10.93
CA GLU A 108 -12.58 -5.25 -11.15
C GLU A 108 -12.56 -6.58 -11.90
N ARG A 109 -11.41 -6.95 -12.45
CA ARG A 109 -11.24 -8.28 -13.03
C ARG A 109 -11.40 -9.32 -11.92
N SER A 110 -12.53 -10.02 -11.93
CA SER A 110 -12.77 -11.13 -11.00
C SER A 110 -11.72 -12.23 -11.23
N LEU A 111 -10.84 -12.41 -10.26
CA LEU A 111 -9.87 -13.51 -10.30
C LEU A 111 -10.57 -14.80 -9.88
N SER A 112 -10.31 -15.89 -10.59
CA SER A 112 -10.71 -17.22 -10.14
C SER A 112 -10.09 -17.54 -8.78
N GLU A 113 -10.68 -18.47 -8.04
CA GLU A 113 -10.13 -18.93 -6.74
C GLU A 113 -8.68 -19.42 -6.89
N GLU A 114 -8.37 -20.08 -7.99
CA GLU A 114 -7.04 -20.60 -8.32
C GLU A 114 -6.02 -19.46 -8.53
N GLU A 115 -6.42 -18.39 -9.24
CA GLU A 115 -5.61 -17.18 -9.42
C GLU A 115 -5.41 -16.42 -8.10
N GLN A 116 -6.42 -16.34 -7.25
CA GLN A 116 -6.32 -15.76 -5.91
C GLN A 116 -5.35 -16.56 -5.02
N LYS A 117 -5.43 -17.88 -5.03
CA LYS A 117 -4.53 -18.78 -4.31
C LYS A 117 -3.09 -18.60 -4.80
N ARG A 118 -2.88 -18.59 -6.11
CA ARG A 118 -1.56 -18.39 -6.74
C ARG A 118 -0.98 -17.01 -6.39
N ARG A 119 -1.78 -15.94 -6.40
CA ARG A 119 -1.35 -14.61 -5.95
C ARG A 119 -0.93 -14.59 -4.49
N LYS A 120 -1.69 -15.24 -3.62
CA LYS A 120 -1.32 -15.37 -2.20
C LYS A 120 0.02 -16.10 -2.07
N GLU A 121 0.21 -17.23 -2.74
CA GLU A 121 1.47 -17.98 -2.71
C GLU A 121 2.66 -17.14 -3.19
N ILE A 122 2.51 -16.37 -4.26
CA ILE A 122 3.55 -15.48 -4.77
C ILE A 122 3.86 -14.36 -3.78
N LEU A 123 2.84 -13.70 -3.22
CA LEU A 123 3.00 -12.57 -2.31
C LEU A 123 3.63 -12.95 -0.97
N PHE A 124 3.30 -14.12 -0.45
CA PHE A 124 3.68 -14.51 0.90
C PHE A 124 4.86 -15.49 0.98
N ASN A 125 5.26 -16.05 -0.15
CA ASN A 125 6.28 -17.10 -0.19
C ASN A 125 7.35 -16.80 -1.24
N GLN A 126 7.78 -15.55 -1.32
CA GLN A 126 8.80 -15.10 -2.26
C GLN A 126 10.17 -15.63 -1.83
N SER A 127 10.68 -16.64 -2.55
CA SER A 127 12.09 -17.01 -2.51
C SER A 127 12.66 -16.87 -3.92
N ASN A 128 13.99 -16.64 -4.02
CA ASN A 128 14.67 -16.59 -5.32
C ASN A 128 14.43 -17.86 -6.15
N GLU A 129 14.33 -19.00 -5.50
CA GLU A 129 14.06 -20.29 -6.14
C GLU A 129 12.68 -20.33 -6.81
N LYS A 130 11.65 -19.84 -6.10
CA LYS A 130 10.27 -19.77 -6.64
C LYS A 130 10.14 -18.74 -7.76
N VAL A 131 10.83 -17.61 -7.66
CA VAL A 131 10.87 -16.59 -8.72
C VAL A 131 11.56 -17.15 -9.97
N ARG A 132 12.63 -17.91 -9.82
CA ARG A 132 13.31 -18.61 -10.93
C ARG A 132 12.40 -19.66 -11.55
N ALA A 133 11.81 -20.54 -10.76
CA ALA A 133 10.88 -21.57 -11.23
C ALA A 133 9.68 -20.98 -11.98
N ALA A 134 9.17 -19.84 -11.52
CA ALA A 134 8.07 -19.14 -12.20
C ALA A 134 8.47 -18.53 -13.56
N ARG A 135 9.75 -18.15 -13.72
CA ARG A 135 10.30 -17.64 -15.00
C ARG A 135 10.63 -18.76 -15.99
N GLU A 136 11.02 -19.92 -15.48
CA GLU A 136 11.39 -21.09 -16.26
C GLU A 136 10.16 -21.95 -16.64
N ALA A 137 9.04 -21.74 -15.95
CA ALA A 137 7.79 -22.38 -16.33
C ALA A 137 7.35 -21.87 -17.72
N PRO A 138 7.07 -22.78 -18.69
CA PRO A 138 6.63 -22.36 -20.02
C PRO A 138 5.39 -21.47 -19.88
N ALA A 139 5.40 -20.34 -20.62
CA ALA A 139 4.23 -19.47 -20.70
C ALA A 139 3.04 -20.36 -21.07
N ARG A 140 2.09 -20.52 -20.12
CA ARG A 140 0.84 -21.22 -20.44
C ARG A 140 0.24 -20.48 -21.62
N ALA A 141 0.16 -21.15 -22.76
CA ALA A 141 -0.48 -20.65 -23.94
C ALA A 141 -1.79 -19.98 -23.53
N GLU A 142 -1.98 -18.76 -23.98
CA GLU A 142 -3.26 -18.04 -23.86
C GLU A 142 -4.32 -18.97 -24.44
N ALA A 143 -5.03 -19.65 -23.57
CA ALA A 143 -6.10 -20.55 -23.94
C ALA A 143 -7.35 -19.70 -24.17
N GLY A 144 -7.69 -19.55 -25.43
CA GLY A 144 -9.06 -19.34 -25.89
C GLY A 144 -9.51 -17.89 -25.93
N ARG A 145 -9.57 -17.45 -27.13
CA ARG A 145 -10.36 -16.32 -27.65
C ARG A 145 -11.81 -16.31 -27.13
#